data_fc019dee1d7d15aee5b85f859c620f74
#
_entry.id   fc019dee1d7d15aee5b85f859c620f74
#
_cell.length_a   1.000
_cell.length_b   1.000
_cell.length_c   1.000
_cell.angle_alpha   90.00
_cell.angle_beta   90.00
_cell.angle_gamma   90.00
#
_symmetry.space_group_name_H-M   'P 1'
#
loop_
_entity.id
_entity.type
_entity.pdbx_description
1 polymer ?
#
loop_
_entity_poly.entity_id
_entity_poly.type
_entity_poly.pdbx_seq_one_letter_code
_entity_poly.pdbx_strand_id
1 'polypeptide(L)'
;MQIRIAHLSEGIAGHDGQVLGVIKTLRDAEYDISVKTVIVSWKIYALRGLLRLLSRKLSRYPNTISTRLIKLCYSITPIADVDIVISGGANLAPLNLALSKLLKVKNIHLSSPRDWRVSDFTAYITSTRVSESSSNLVPEIVPNQFDPKTCKELGTRFISEKGIEGIKFSLLILGGDG
;
A
#
# COMPACT_ATOMS: atom_id res chain seq x y z
N MET A 1 -11.70 17.18 -12.01
CA MET A 1 -12.45 16.37 -10.99
C MET A 1 -11.43 15.80 -10.03
N GLN A 2 -11.52 16.14 -8.77
CA GLN A 2 -10.59 15.65 -7.76
C GLN A 2 -10.89 14.19 -7.38
N ILE A 3 -9.86 13.34 -7.38
CA ILE A 3 -9.94 11.95 -6.95
C ILE A 3 -9.57 11.88 -5.47
N ARG A 4 -10.47 11.37 -4.64
CA ARG A 4 -10.28 11.24 -3.19
C ARG A 4 -9.84 9.83 -2.83
N ILE A 5 -8.64 9.70 -2.28
CA ILE A 5 -8.01 8.41 -1.95
C ILE A 5 -7.94 8.23 -0.45
N ALA A 6 -8.43 7.09 0.06
CA ALA A 6 -8.13 6.62 1.41
C ALA A 6 -6.91 5.70 1.36
N HIS A 7 -5.79 6.14 1.92
CA HIS A 7 -4.59 5.33 2.11
C HIS A 7 -4.65 4.63 3.47
N LEU A 8 -4.84 3.31 3.47
CA LEU A 8 -4.78 2.50 4.69
C LEU A 8 -3.32 2.22 5.02
N SER A 9 -2.88 2.61 6.23
CA SER A 9 -1.51 2.44 6.72
C SER A 9 -1.49 1.67 8.04
N GLU A 10 -0.63 0.67 8.14
CA GLU A 10 -0.30 -0.01 9.40
C GLU A 10 1.00 0.55 10.05
N GLY A 11 1.54 1.66 9.51
CA GLY A 11 2.75 2.33 10.01
C GLY A 11 4.06 1.64 9.60
N ILE A 12 4.03 0.73 8.63
CA ILE A 12 5.23 0.07 8.10
C ILE A 12 5.76 0.90 6.93
N ALA A 13 6.92 1.52 7.13
CA ALA A 13 7.51 2.48 6.18
C ALA A 13 7.67 1.92 4.75
N GLY A 14 8.06 0.63 4.61
CA GLY A 14 8.20 0.00 3.30
C GLY A 14 6.87 -0.14 2.55
N HIS A 15 5.81 -0.52 3.25
CA HIS A 15 4.47 -0.63 2.66
C HIS A 15 3.91 0.74 2.29
N ASP A 16 4.03 1.71 3.20
CA ASP A 16 3.57 3.08 2.98
C ASP A 16 4.36 3.75 1.84
N GLY A 17 5.68 3.53 1.78
CA GLY A 17 6.53 4.04 0.71
C GLY A 17 6.10 3.58 -0.68
N GLN A 18 5.70 2.31 -0.82
CA GLN A 18 5.18 1.77 -2.09
C GLN A 18 3.83 2.42 -2.46
N VAL A 19 2.91 2.54 -1.51
CA VAL A 19 1.60 3.19 -1.74
C VAL A 19 1.78 4.65 -2.15
N LEU A 20 2.63 5.39 -1.43
CA LEU A 20 2.92 6.78 -1.74
C LEU A 20 3.63 6.94 -3.09
N GLY A 21 4.42 5.94 -3.51
CA GLY A 21 4.98 5.87 -4.85
C GLY A 21 3.91 5.81 -5.94
N VAL A 22 2.86 4.99 -5.77
CA VAL A 22 1.72 4.95 -6.70
C VAL A 22 1.01 6.31 -6.72
N ILE A 23 0.76 6.91 -5.56
CA ILE A 23 0.11 8.22 -5.46
C ILE A 23 0.95 9.31 -6.16
N LYS A 24 2.29 9.26 -5.98
CA LYS A 24 3.20 10.15 -6.68
C LYS A 24 3.10 10.00 -8.20
N THR A 25 3.13 8.77 -8.71
CA THR A 25 2.99 8.48 -10.15
C THR A 25 1.70 9.05 -10.72
N LEU A 26 0.59 8.93 -9.99
CA LEU A 26 -0.69 9.50 -10.41
C LEU A 26 -0.66 11.04 -10.41
N ARG A 27 0.00 11.67 -9.44
CA ARG A 27 0.18 13.13 -9.42
C ARG A 27 1.09 13.62 -10.55
N ASP A 28 2.17 12.89 -10.80
CA ASP A 28 3.10 13.19 -11.91
C ASP A 28 2.39 13.06 -13.28
N ALA A 29 1.34 12.24 -13.38
CA ALA A 29 0.43 12.15 -14.52
C ALA A 29 -0.72 13.19 -14.49
N GLU A 30 -0.56 14.27 -13.70
CA GLU A 30 -1.46 15.44 -13.61
C GLU A 30 -2.87 15.14 -13.11
N TYR A 31 -3.08 14.01 -12.43
CA TYR A 31 -4.37 13.79 -11.73
C TYR A 31 -4.46 14.67 -10.48
N ASP A 32 -5.59 15.38 -10.34
CA ASP A 32 -5.91 16.11 -9.09
C ASP A 32 -6.32 15.10 -8.01
N ILE A 33 -5.45 14.90 -7.01
CA ILE A 33 -5.60 13.86 -5.99
C ILE A 33 -5.55 14.45 -4.58
N SER A 34 -6.60 14.19 -3.83
CA SER A 34 -6.65 14.37 -2.37
C SER A 34 -6.43 13.02 -1.68
N VAL A 35 -5.54 12.96 -0.71
CA VAL A 35 -5.21 11.73 0.03
C VAL A 35 -5.47 11.90 1.51
N LYS A 36 -6.25 10.98 2.08
CA LYS A 36 -6.44 10.86 3.52
C LYS A 36 -5.76 9.58 3.99
N THR A 37 -4.70 9.70 4.79
CA THR A 37 -4.09 8.53 5.44
C THR A 37 -4.93 8.10 6.64
N VAL A 38 -5.26 6.83 6.68
CA VAL A 38 -6.08 6.18 7.72
C VAL A 38 -5.18 5.16 8.42
N ILE A 39 -4.84 5.46 9.65
CA ILE A 39 -4.05 4.53 10.47
C ILE A 39 -4.93 3.35 10.86
N VAL A 40 -4.40 2.16 10.62
CA VAL A 40 -5.07 0.87 10.86
C VAL A 40 -4.31 0.09 11.90
N SER A 41 -5.02 -0.39 12.90
CA SER A 41 -4.47 -1.33 13.89
C SER A 41 -5.44 -2.48 14.13
N TRP A 42 -4.94 -3.57 14.72
CA TRP A 42 -5.81 -4.64 15.20
C TRP A 42 -6.63 -4.16 16.38
N LYS A 43 -7.93 -4.43 16.38
CA LYS A 43 -8.84 -3.96 17.42
C LYS A 43 -8.46 -4.44 18.82
N ILE A 44 -7.97 -5.69 18.90
CA ILE A 44 -7.42 -6.27 20.13
C ILE A 44 -6.03 -6.81 19.80
N TYR A 45 -5.00 -6.07 20.16
CA TYR A 45 -3.62 -6.40 19.79
C TYR A 45 -3.17 -7.77 20.32
N ALA A 46 -3.58 -8.16 21.54
CA ALA A 46 -3.28 -9.47 22.10
C ALA A 46 -3.84 -10.64 21.25
N LEU A 47 -4.95 -10.40 20.53
CA LEU A 47 -5.59 -11.40 19.66
C LEU A 47 -5.23 -11.22 18.18
N ARG A 48 -4.22 -10.40 17.85
CA ARG A 48 -3.85 -10.07 16.47
C ARG A 48 -3.67 -11.29 15.56
N GLY A 49 -3.10 -12.38 16.08
CA GLY A 49 -2.92 -13.63 15.32
C GLY A 49 -4.24 -14.26 14.90
N LEU A 50 -5.18 -14.35 15.84
CA LEU A 50 -6.53 -14.88 15.59
C LEU A 50 -7.31 -13.97 14.64
N LEU A 51 -7.32 -12.66 14.89
CA LEU A 51 -8.02 -11.68 14.06
C LEU A 51 -7.48 -11.67 12.63
N ARG A 52 -6.15 -11.79 12.47
CA ARG A 52 -5.51 -11.93 11.15
C ARG A 52 -5.97 -13.19 10.43
N LEU A 53 -5.99 -14.34 11.11
CA LEU A 53 -6.45 -15.59 10.52
C LEU A 53 -7.92 -15.50 10.12
N LEU A 54 -8.77 -14.94 10.98
CA LEU A 54 -10.19 -14.75 10.74
C LEU A 54 -10.44 -13.84 9.53
N SER A 55 -9.81 -12.67 9.49
CA SER A 55 -9.98 -11.72 8.40
C SER A 55 -9.54 -12.32 7.05
N ARG A 56 -8.44 -13.08 7.04
CA ARG A 56 -7.95 -13.77 5.84
C ARG A 56 -8.90 -14.88 5.37
N LYS A 57 -9.43 -15.68 6.29
CA LYS A 57 -10.43 -16.71 5.93
C LYS A 57 -11.72 -16.08 5.39
N LEU A 58 -12.22 -15.03 6.03
CA LEU A 58 -13.41 -14.31 5.60
C LEU A 58 -13.23 -13.64 4.23
N SER A 59 -12.03 -13.17 3.90
CA SER A 59 -11.76 -12.52 2.61
C SER A 59 -11.83 -13.46 1.40
N ARG A 60 -11.73 -14.78 1.62
CA ARG A 60 -11.94 -15.78 0.54
C ARG A 60 -13.38 -15.82 0.02
N TYR A 61 -14.34 -15.45 0.88
CA TYR A 61 -15.76 -15.47 0.58
C TYR A 61 -16.39 -14.09 0.81
N PRO A 62 -16.09 -13.13 -0.06
CA PRO A 62 -16.47 -11.73 0.15
C PRO A 62 -17.97 -11.52 -0.09
N ASN A 63 -18.75 -11.59 0.98
CA ASN A 63 -20.16 -11.21 1.03
C ASN A 63 -20.40 -10.12 2.07
N THR A 64 -21.62 -9.61 2.20
CA THR A 64 -21.96 -8.50 3.10
C THR A 64 -21.64 -8.81 4.57
N ILE A 65 -21.83 -10.04 5.00
CA ILE A 65 -21.58 -10.46 6.39
C ILE A 65 -20.08 -10.53 6.63
N SER A 66 -19.33 -11.22 5.75
CA SER A 66 -17.88 -11.36 5.89
C SER A 66 -17.16 -10.00 5.85
N THR A 67 -17.59 -9.08 5.00
CA THR A 67 -17.01 -7.73 4.92
C THR A 67 -17.23 -6.92 6.20
N ARG A 68 -18.42 -7.03 6.81
CA ARG A 68 -18.70 -6.40 8.12
C ARG A 68 -17.86 -7.01 9.25
N LEU A 69 -17.73 -8.34 9.27
CA LEU A 69 -16.92 -9.04 10.28
C LEU A 69 -15.42 -8.70 10.12
N ILE A 70 -14.90 -8.62 8.88
CA ILE A 70 -13.52 -8.20 8.63
C ILE A 70 -13.29 -6.80 9.21
N LYS A 71 -14.19 -5.85 8.92
CA LYS A 71 -14.08 -4.50 9.48
C LYS A 71 -14.02 -4.47 11.00
N LEU A 72 -14.74 -5.38 11.68
CA LEU A 72 -14.72 -5.49 13.14
C LEU A 72 -13.39 -6.00 13.70
N CYS A 73 -12.54 -6.63 12.90
CA CYS A 73 -11.20 -7.06 13.32
C CYS A 73 -10.22 -5.89 13.51
N TYR A 74 -10.51 -4.74 12.91
CA TYR A 74 -9.60 -3.59 12.86
C TYR A 74 -10.17 -2.39 13.61
N SER A 75 -9.26 -1.60 14.17
CA SER A 75 -9.52 -0.24 14.66
C SER A 75 -9.11 0.74 13.59
N ILE A 76 -10.07 1.53 13.09
CA ILE A 76 -9.87 2.51 12.03
C ILE A 76 -10.72 3.75 12.31
N THR A 77 -10.25 4.92 11.89
CA THR A 77 -11.10 6.12 11.84
C THR A 77 -12.15 5.96 10.75
N PRO A 78 -13.34 6.55 10.91
CA PRO A 78 -14.37 6.54 9.88
C PRO A 78 -13.85 7.08 8.54
N ILE A 79 -14.20 6.37 7.47
CA ILE A 79 -13.89 6.75 6.09
C ILE A 79 -15.21 7.06 5.41
N ALA A 80 -15.30 8.26 4.88
CA ALA A 80 -16.43 8.72 4.07
C ALA A 80 -15.90 9.52 2.87
N ASP A 81 -16.71 9.67 1.85
CA ASP A 81 -16.44 10.52 0.68
C ASP A 81 -15.09 10.23 0.01
N VAL A 82 -14.83 8.97 -0.31
CA VAL A 82 -13.65 8.53 -1.04
C VAL A 82 -14.05 7.82 -2.33
N ASP A 83 -13.18 7.88 -3.33
CA ASP A 83 -13.38 7.26 -4.63
C ASP A 83 -12.54 5.99 -4.78
N ILE A 84 -11.40 5.95 -4.05
CA ILE A 84 -10.46 4.82 -4.08
C ILE A 84 -9.97 4.51 -2.67
N VAL A 85 -9.86 3.21 -2.35
CA VAL A 85 -9.12 2.70 -1.19
C VAL A 85 -7.82 2.11 -1.67
N ILE A 86 -6.68 2.55 -1.13
CA ILE A 86 -5.36 2.01 -1.46
C ILE A 86 -4.64 1.51 -0.21
N SER A 87 -3.91 0.40 -0.32
CA SER A 87 -3.13 -0.14 0.79
C SER A 87 -1.94 -0.98 0.31
N GLY A 88 -0.92 -1.10 1.15
CA GLY A 88 0.21 -2.00 0.97
C GLY A 88 0.28 -3.03 2.10
N GLY A 89 0.92 -4.18 1.82
CA GLY A 89 1.15 -5.22 2.81
C GLY A 89 0.00 -6.19 3.06
N ALA A 90 0.35 -7.45 3.27
CA ALA A 90 -0.60 -8.56 3.30
C ALA A 90 -1.67 -8.49 4.43
N ASN A 91 -1.40 -7.74 5.50
CA ASN A 91 -2.34 -7.61 6.61
C ASN A 91 -3.54 -6.72 6.27
N LEU A 92 -3.35 -5.76 5.36
CA LEU A 92 -4.38 -4.79 4.98
C LEU A 92 -5.26 -5.23 3.82
N ALA A 93 -4.87 -6.27 3.06
CA ALA A 93 -5.67 -6.74 1.92
C ALA A 93 -7.12 -7.12 2.28
N PRO A 94 -7.39 -7.88 3.36
CA PRO A 94 -8.76 -8.18 3.75
C PRO A 94 -9.59 -6.93 4.08
N LEU A 95 -8.99 -5.96 4.77
CA LEU A 95 -9.67 -4.71 5.12
C LEU A 95 -9.93 -3.85 3.88
N ASN A 96 -8.96 -3.76 2.98
CA ASN A 96 -9.10 -3.05 1.70
C ASN A 96 -10.28 -3.60 0.90
N LEU A 97 -10.36 -4.93 0.72
CA LEU A 97 -11.50 -5.61 0.09
C LEU A 97 -12.83 -5.32 0.79
N ALA A 98 -12.85 -5.39 2.12
CA ALA A 98 -14.05 -5.16 2.89
C ALA A 98 -14.54 -3.72 2.75
N LEU A 99 -13.65 -2.73 2.87
CA LEU A 99 -14.00 -1.32 2.78
C LEU A 99 -14.45 -0.94 1.37
N SER A 100 -13.74 -1.38 0.33
CA SER A 100 -14.11 -1.08 -1.04
C SER A 100 -15.52 -1.59 -1.39
N LYS A 101 -15.89 -2.77 -0.88
CA LYS A 101 -17.23 -3.34 -1.07
C LYS A 101 -18.30 -2.63 -0.25
N LEU A 102 -18.00 -2.29 1.01
CA LEU A 102 -18.94 -1.56 1.87
C LEU A 102 -19.22 -0.14 1.37
N LEU A 103 -18.19 0.54 0.87
CA LEU A 103 -18.27 1.91 0.35
C LEU A 103 -18.64 1.95 -1.14
N LYS A 104 -18.63 0.81 -1.85
CA LYS A 104 -18.85 0.68 -3.29
C LYS A 104 -17.88 1.53 -4.12
N VAL A 105 -16.61 1.52 -3.75
CA VAL A 105 -15.53 2.28 -4.38
C VAL A 105 -14.48 1.36 -4.98
N LYS A 106 -13.63 1.90 -5.84
CA LYS A 106 -12.48 1.18 -6.41
C LYS A 106 -11.42 0.91 -5.34
N ASN A 107 -10.58 -0.12 -5.58
CA ASN A 107 -9.50 -0.46 -4.68
C ASN A 107 -8.21 -0.82 -5.40
N ILE A 108 -7.09 -0.41 -4.79
CA ILE A 108 -5.75 -0.73 -5.23
C ILE A 108 -5.02 -1.39 -4.07
N HIS A 109 -4.30 -2.47 -4.34
CA HIS A 109 -3.51 -3.13 -3.31
C HIS A 109 -2.14 -3.54 -3.82
N LEU A 110 -1.13 -3.38 -2.95
CA LEU A 110 0.28 -3.70 -3.24
C LEU A 110 0.76 -4.77 -2.26
N SER A 111 0.93 -5.99 -2.71
CA SER A 111 1.61 -7.06 -1.96
C SER A 111 1.69 -8.35 -2.77
N SER A 112 2.34 -9.37 -2.25
CA SER A 112 2.19 -10.73 -2.76
C SER A 112 0.81 -11.28 -2.36
N PRO A 113 0.02 -11.88 -3.28
CA PRO A 113 -1.26 -12.48 -2.96
C PRO A 113 -1.08 -13.69 -2.05
N ARG A 114 -2.04 -13.90 -1.16
CA ARG A 114 -2.03 -15.04 -0.21
C ARG A 114 -3.36 -15.80 -0.27
N ASP A 115 -4.38 -15.29 0.43
CA ASP A 115 -5.66 -15.99 0.64
C ASP A 115 -6.82 -15.38 -0.16
N TRP A 116 -6.56 -14.33 -0.95
CA TRP A 116 -7.54 -13.62 -1.78
C TRP A 116 -7.22 -13.76 -3.27
N ARG A 117 -8.21 -13.51 -4.10
CA ARG A 117 -8.06 -13.51 -5.55
C ARG A 117 -7.69 -12.11 -6.04
N VAL A 118 -6.72 -12.03 -6.95
CA VAL A 118 -6.29 -10.79 -7.58
C VAL A 118 -7.46 -10.08 -8.28
N SER A 119 -8.35 -10.85 -8.90
CA SER A 119 -9.55 -10.35 -9.58
C SER A 119 -10.59 -9.67 -8.66
N ASP A 120 -10.47 -9.82 -7.35
CA ASP A 120 -11.34 -9.12 -6.39
C ASP A 120 -10.93 -7.65 -6.18
N PHE A 121 -9.77 -7.25 -6.72
CA PHE A 121 -9.27 -5.88 -6.69
C PHE A 121 -9.45 -5.20 -8.05
N THR A 122 -9.64 -3.88 -8.02
CA THR A 122 -9.61 -3.06 -9.24
C THR A 122 -8.22 -3.06 -9.85
N ALA A 123 -7.18 -2.90 -9.00
CA ALA A 123 -5.79 -3.06 -9.37
C ALA A 123 -5.01 -3.74 -8.23
N TYR A 124 -4.23 -4.75 -8.58
CA TYR A 124 -3.36 -5.48 -7.68
C TYR A 124 -1.93 -5.39 -8.20
N ILE A 125 -1.07 -4.69 -7.49
CA ILE A 125 0.30 -4.41 -7.91
C ILE A 125 1.26 -5.40 -7.25
N THR A 126 2.02 -6.12 -8.06
CA THR A 126 3.00 -7.14 -7.64
C THR A 126 4.34 -6.93 -8.34
N SER A 127 5.42 -7.41 -7.75
CA SER A 127 6.75 -7.37 -8.37
C SER A 127 6.92 -8.37 -9.52
N THR A 128 6.11 -9.43 -9.52
CA THR A 128 6.09 -10.45 -10.58
C THR A 128 4.64 -10.79 -10.90
N ARG A 129 4.40 -11.27 -12.15
CA ARG A 129 3.05 -11.71 -12.53
C ARG A 129 2.64 -12.93 -11.70
N VAL A 130 1.49 -12.84 -11.07
CA VAL A 130 0.92 -13.88 -10.20
C VAL A 130 -0.46 -14.33 -10.65
N SER A 131 -1.05 -13.65 -11.64
CA SER A 131 -2.38 -13.94 -12.18
C SER A 131 -2.48 -13.42 -13.61
N GLU A 132 -3.27 -14.11 -14.44
CA GLU A 132 -3.65 -13.65 -15.78
C GLU A 132 -4.77 -12.59 -15.77
N SER A 133 -5.34 -12.29 -14.60
CA SER A 133 -6.32 -11.21 -14.47
C SER A 133 -5.74 -9.87 -14.92
N SER A 134 -6.53 -9.11 -15.67
CA SER A 134 -6.19 -7.72 -16.06
C SER A 134 -6.00 -6.78 -14.85
N SER A 135 -6.51 -7.19 -13.68
CA SER A 135 -6.27 -6.47 -12.42
C SER A 135 -4.82 -6.62 -11.92
N ASN A 136 -4.04 -7.62 -12.41
CA ASN A 136 -2.66 -7.80 -11.98
C ASN A 136 -1.72 -6.87 -12.76
N LEU A 137 -1.26 -5.82 -12.11
CA LEU A 137 -0.29 -4.88 -12.66
C LEU A 137 1.11 -5.24 -12.15
N VAL A 138 2.06 -5.32 -13.08
CA VAL A 138 3.48 -5.60 -12.78
C VAL A 138 4.30 -4.43 -13.33
N PRO A 139 4.67 -3.46 -12.49
CA PRO A 139 5.51 -2.35 -12.92
C PRO A 139 6.96 -2.83 -13.11
N GLU A 140 7.69 -2.20 -14.01
CA GLU A 140 9.13 -2.46 -14.23
C GLU A 140 9.96 -2.19 -12.97
N ILE A 141 9.56 -1.17 -12.22
CA ILE A 141 10.20 -0.80 -10.94
C ILE A 141 9.13 -0.76 -9.86
N VAL A 142 9.43 -1.34 -8.71
CA VAL A 142 8.53 -1.28 -7.55
C VAL A 142 8.22 0.19 -7.23
N PRO A 143 6.94 0.57 -7.13
CA PRO A 143 6.54 1.93 -6.83
C PRO A 143 7.23 2.45 -5.57
N ASN A 144 7.77 3.64 -5.64
CA ASN A 144 8.48 4.29 -4.53
C ASN A 144 8.42 5.81 -4.69
N GLN A 145 8.81 6.54 -3.66
CA GLN A 145 8.81 8.00 -3.65
C GLN A 145 10.11 8.62 -4.21
N PHE A 146 11.02 7.81 -4.72
CA PHE A 146 12.29 8.30 -5.23
C PHE A 146 12.07 9.28 -6.38
N ASP A 147 12.73 10.43 -6.25
CA ASP A 147 12.89 11.39 -7.32
C ASP A 147 14.39 11.47 -7.68
N PRO A 148 14.80 11.03 -8.89
CA PRO A 148 16.19 11.01 -9.29
C PRO A 148 16.88 12.38 -9.16
N LYS A 149 16.15 13.48 -9.40
CA LYS A 149 16.69 14.84 -9.30
C LYS A 149 17.03 15.19 -7.85
N THR A 150 16.07 15.00 -6.95
CA THR A 150 16.27 15.23 -5.50
C THR A 150 17.37 14.32 -4.94
N CYS A 151 17.42 13.05 -5.36
CA CYS A 151 18.48 12.13 -4.94
C CYS A 151 19.86 12.60 -5.38
N LYS A 152 20.00 13.10 -6.60
CA LYS A 152 21.25 13.64 -7.12
C LYS A 152 21.69 14.88 -6.32
N GLU A 153 20.78 15.82 -6.04
CA GLU A 153 21.05 17.02 -5.25
C GLU A 153 21.50 16.67 -3.83
N LEU A 154 20.76 15.76 -3.17
CA LEU A 154 21.11 15.30 -1.82
C LEU A 154 22.45 14.54 -1.81
N GLY A 155 22.72 13.73 -2.82
CA GLY A 155 23.99 13.02 -2.97
C GLY A 155 25.16 13.97 -3.14
N THR A 156 25.03 14.98 -3.98
CA THR A 156 26.06 16.03 -4.18
C THR A 156 26.34 16.77 -2.88
N ARG A 157 25.28 17.19 -2.17
CA ARG A 157 25.41 17.86 -0.87
C ARG A 157 26.10 16.97 0.17
N PHE A 158 25.71 15.72 0.28
CA PHE A 158 26.33 14.74 1.20
C PHE A 158 27.82 14.56 0.92
N ILE A 159 28.21 14.42 -0.36
CA ILE A 159 29.62 14.29 -0.78
C ILE A 159 30.41 15.49 -0.33
N SER A 160 29.89 16.70 -0.57
CA SER A 160 30.55 17.95 -0.18
C SER A 160 30.64 18.12 1.34
N GLU A 161 29.54 17.87 2.08
CA GLU A 161 29.52 17.97 3.55
C GLU A 161 30.48 16.98 4.23
N LYS A 162 30.77 15.85 3.58
CA LYS A 162 31.69 14.83 4.09
C LYS A 162 33.13 14.95 3.56
N GLY A 163 33.39 15.89 2.65
CA GLY A 163 34.70 16.09 2.05
C GLY A 163 35.24 14.87 1.30
N ILE A 164 34.32 14.13 0.62
CA ILE A 164 34.65 12.90 -0.12
C ILE A 164 34.58 13.08 -1.63
N GLU A 165 34.71 14.34 -2.12
CA GLU A 165 34.78 14.66 -3.54
C GLU A 165 35.93 13.92 -4.23
N GLY A 166 35.63 13.31 -5.37
CA GLY A 166 36.62 12.57 -6.16
C GLY A 166 37.04 11.23 -5.59
N ILE A 167 36.54 10.83 -4.43
CA ILE A 167 36.82 9.50 -3.86
C ILE A 167 35.88 8.46 -4.50
N LYS A 168 36.48 7.42 -5.07
CA LYS A 168 35.71 6.22 -5.49
C LYS A 168 35.40 5.37 -4.28
N PHE A 169 34.13 5.14 -3.98
CA PHE A 169 33.71 4.29 -2.89
C PHE A 169 32.65 3.27 -3.36
N SER A 170 32.58 2.16 -2.67
CA SER A 170 31.49 1.20 -2.80
C SER A 170 30.66 1.22 -1.53
N LEU A 171 29.34 1.35 -1.67
CA LEU A 171 28.42 1.34 -0.55
C LEU A 171 27.74 -0.02 -0.46
N LEU A 172 27.95 -0.73 0.64
CA LEU A 172 27.17 -1.93 0.98
C LEU A 172 26.07 -1.54 1.96
N ILE A 173 24.82 -1.66 1.51
CA ILE A 173 23.66 -1.46 2.37
C ILE A 173 23.16 -2.82 2.84
N LEU A 174 23.34 -3.10 4.13
CA LEU A 174 22.73 -4.26 4.77
C LEU A 174 21.33 -3.85 5.20
N GLY A 175 20.30 -4.43 4.54
CA GLY A 175 18.91 -4.09 4.79
C GLY A 175 18.49 -4.41 6.22
N GLY A 176 17.57 -3.62 6.74
CA GLY A 176 16.93 -3.88 8.01
C GLY A 176 15.83 -4.95 7.91
N ASP A 177 15.24 -5.26 9.05
CA ASP A 177 14.15 -6.22 9.18
C ASP A 177 12.95 -5.82 8.30
N GLY A 178 12.59 -6.72 7.38
CA GLY A 178 11.44 -6.59 6.49
C GLY A 178 10.13 -6.97 7.18
#